data_a1f92dfbcd8a05f9d2231734a4cf4d45
#
_entry.id   a1f92dfbcd8a05f9d2231734a4cf4d45
#
_cell.length_a   1.000
_cell.length_b   1.000
_cell.length_c   1.000
_cell.angle_alpha   90.00
_cell.angle_beta   90.00
_cell.angle_gamma   90.00
#
_symmetry.space_group_name_H-M   'P 1'
#
loop_
_entity.id
_entity.type
_entity.pdbx_description
1 polymer ?
#
loop_
_entity_poly.entity_id
_entity_poly.type
_entity_poly.pdbx_seq_one_letter_code
_entity_poly.pdbx_strand_id
1 'polypeptide(L)'
;MTSDVRGLTLQLDQVSVRYAGTPSQTRAALQQVDLQIGSGEHVAIVGPSGAGKTTLLQVAACALRARDGRVLLDGEDPWALDARGRRRVRGRLFLAPQVPPLPPRQRVVTAVLAGRLPAMSLASSLRSLLVPSDIAGAYAALASFDLAERLFDRVDRLSGGERQRVSLARALLTPARLWLLDEPLSGLDPVRAARALQVMREQAQRRGATLVAAMHQVEMALETFPRVVGLRDGAVCLDSPASQVSPEALRRLYAHVPPAQQPDEVPAEPAAEPAPVAMLWR
;
A
#
# COMPACT_ATOMS: atom_id res chain seq x y z
N MET A 1 -29.13 2.01 14.48
CA MET A 1 -27.90 1.75 15.25
C MET A 1 -26.73 1.95 14.31
N THR A 2 -26.19 3.15 14.25
CA THR A 2 -24.93 3.42 13.54
C THR A 2 -23.82 2.75 14.34
N SER A 3 -23.34 1.60 13.86
CA SER A 3 -22.12 1.00 14.38
C SER A 3 -21.00 2.04 14.22
N ASP A 4 -20.51 2.53 15.34
CA ASP A 4 -19.37 3.45 15.45
C ASP A 4 -18.16 2.72 14.84
N VAL A 5 -17.95 2.90 13.53
CA VAL A 5 -16.85 2.26 12.77
C VAL A 5 -15.60 3.06 13.09
N ARG A 6 -14.99 2.78 14.25
CA ARG A 6 -13.70 3.35 14.62
C ARG A 6 -12.60 2.69 13.81
N GLY A 7 -11.61 3.47 13.38
CA GLY A 7 -10.37 2.98 12.82
C GLY A 7 -9.68 1.98 13.75
N LEU A 8 -8.72 1.23 13.25
CA LEU A 8 -7.85 0.39 14.06
C LEU A 8 -6.70 1.22 14.63
N THR A 9 -6.35 0.98 15.89
CA THR A 9 -5.05 1.42 16.41
C THR A 9 -3.96 0.48 15.93
N LEU A 10 -2.78 1.02 15.65
CA LEU A 10 -1.57 0.26 15.33
C LEU A 10 -0.48 0.64 16.31
N GLN A 11 0.15 -0.35 16.94
CA GLN A 11 1.31 -0.17 17.81
C GLN A 11 2.40 -1.14 17.41
N LEU A 12 3.59 -0.62 17.24
CA LEU A 12 4.83 -1.36 17.02
C LEU A 12 5.72 -1.12 18.22
N ASP A 13 6.10 -2.20 18.93
CA ASP A 13 6.95 -2.16 20.12
C ASP A 13 8.28 -2.84 19.81
N GLN A 14 9.36 -2.07 19.72
CA GLN A 14 10.73 -2.53 19.48
C GLN A 14 10.85 -3.49 18.28
N VAL A 15 10.08 -3.20 17.21
CA VAL A 15 9.98 -4.08 16.06
C VAL A 15 11.26 -4.08 15.24
N SER A 16 11.84 -5.27 15.05
CA SER A 16 13.00 -5.48 14.20
C SER A 16 12.72 -6.54 13.13
N VAL A 17 13.17 -6.27 11.90
CA VAL A 17 13.00 -7.16 10.76
C VAL A 17 14.31 -7.35 10.02
N ARG A 18 14.65 -8.61 9.74
CA ARG A 18 15.74 -9.00 8.87
C ARG A 18 15.23 -10.08 7.91
N TYR A 19 15.45 -9.91 6.62
CA TYR A 19 15.03 -10.89 5.64
C TYR A 19 15.90 -12.15 5.70
N ALA A 20 15.29 -13.31 5.48
CA ALA A 20 16.00 -14.59 5.42
C ALA A 20 17.00 -14.58 4.25
N GLY A 21 18.18 -15.18 4.47
CA GLY A 21 19.25 -15.25 3.45
C GLY A 21 20.10 -13.97 3.35
N THR A 22 19.78 -12.93 4.10
CA THR A 22 20.63 -11.72 4.16
C THR A 22 21.84 -12.00 5.06
N PRO A 23 23.09 -11.70 4.63
CA PRO A 23 24.26 -11.85 5.48
C PRO A 23 24.10 -11.11 6.81
N SER A 24 24.65 -11.68 7.90
CA SER A 24 24.53 -11.09 9.25
C SER A 24 25.07 -9.65 9.34
N GLN A 25 26.02 -9.30 8.48
CA GLN A 25 26.59 -7.96 8.37
C GLN A 25 25.69 -6.96 7.61
N THR A 26 24.67 -7.46 6.88
CA THR A 26 23.75 -6.56 6.17
C THR A 26 22.79 -5.92 7.18
N ARG A 27 22.52 -4.65 7.01
CA ARG A 27 21.64 -3.89 7.88
C ARG A 27 20.23 -4.50 7.92
N ALA A 28 19.61 -4.49 9.11
CA ALA A 28 18.23 -4.92 9.25
C ALA A 28 17.27 -3.96 8.49
N ALA A 29 16.22 -4.51 7.92
CA ALA A 29 15.22 -3.72 7.19
C ALA A 29 14.41 -2.81 8.13
N LEU A 30 14.17 -3.26 9.39
CA LEU A 30 13.68 -2.44 10.49
C LEU A 30 14.52 -2.72 11.73
N GLN A 31 14.77 -1.69 12.54
CA GLN A 31 15.62 -1.73 13.74
C GLN A 31 14.91 -1.06 14.90
N GLN A 32 14.44 -1.85 15.85
CA GLN A 32 13.83 -1.41 17.12
C GLN A 32 12.82 -0.27 16.91
N VAL A 33 11.91 -0.46 15.95
CA VAL A 33 10.91 0.55 15.61
C VAL A 33 9.85 0.57 16.70
N ASP A 34 9.70 1.74 17.33
CA ASP A 34 8.58 2.11 18.18
C ASP A 34 7.70 3.09 17.41
N LEU A 35 6.42 2.76 17.24
CA LEU A 35 5.47 3.62 16.56
C LEU A 35 4.06 3.33 17.06
N GLN A 36 3.33 4.38 17.38
CA GLN A 36 1.92 4.29 17.77
C GLN A 36 1.07 5.17 16.86
N ILE A 37 0.03 4.58 16.26
CA ILE A 37 -0.93 5.28 15.39
C ILE A 37 -2.32 5.08 15.99
N GLY A 38 -2.99 6.18 16.26
CA GLY A 38 -4.31 6.20 16.87
C GLY A 38 -5.42 5.78 15.90
N SER A 39 -6.58 5.45 16.46
CA SER A 39 -7.79 5.13 15.67
C SER A 39 -8.24 6.34 14.85
N GLY A 40 -8.43 6.16 13.55
CA GLY A 40 -8.86 7.22 12.63
C GLY A 40 -7.77 8.24 12.29
N GLU A 41 -6.54 8.03 12.75
CA GLU A 41 -5.41 8.89 12.44
C GLU A 41 -4.92 8.69 11.00
N HIS A 42 -4.47 9.79 10.37
CA HIS A 42 -3.89 9.76 9.02
C HIS A 42 -2.42 10.15 9.09
N VAL A 43 -1.54 9.24 8.68
CA VAL A 43 -0.09 9.35 8.84
C VAL A 43 0.62 9.09 7.52
N ALA A 44 1.55 9.96 7.14
CA ALA A 44 2.48 9.69 6.06
C ALA A 44 3.80 9.12 6.60
N ILE A 45 4.30 8.06 5.98
CA ILE A 45 5.64 7.52 6.22
C ILE A 45 6.55 8.01 5.09
N VAL A 46 7.56 8.79 5.42
CA VAL A 46 8.51 9.34 4.45
C VAL A 46 9.94 8.85 4.73
N GLY A 47 10.81 8.95 3.75
CA GLY A 47 12.22 8.56 3.89
C GLY A 47 12.81 8.08 2.56
N PRO A 48 14.14 7.96 2.47
CA PRO A 48 14.82 7.54 1.25
C PRO A 48 14.42 6.14 0.79
N SER A 49 14.78 5.79 -0.45
CA SER A 49 14.66 4.43 -0.95
C SER A 49 15.47 3.48 -0.06
N GLY A 50 14.91 2.31 0.24
CA GLY A 50 15.54 1.35 1.14
C GLY A 50 15.44 1.68 2.64
N ALA A 51 14.79 2.78 3.04
CA ALA A 51 14.63 3.15 4.46
C ALA A 51 13.80 2.16 5.30
N GLY A 52 13.08 1.21 4.66
CA GLY A 52 12.24 0.21 5.36
C GLY A 52 10.74 0.50 5.32
N LYS A 53 10.27 1.51 4.56
CA LYS A 53 8.84 1.92 4.50
C LYS A 53 7.92 0.77 4.11
N THR A 54 8.21 0.09 3.01
CA THR A 54 7.46 -1.11 2.54
C THR A 54 7.45 -2.21 3.59
N THR A 55 8.60 -2.47 4.23
CA THR A 55 8.73 -3.47 5.29
C THR A 55 7.87 -3.12 6.49
N LEU A 56 7.84 -1.85 6.89
CA LEU A 56 6.99 -1.37 7.98
C LEU A 56 5.50 -1.60 7.66
N LEU A 57 5.05 -1.25 6.45
CA LEU A 57 3.67 -1.49 6.04
C LEU A 57 3.33 -2.99 5.96
N GLN A 58 4.24 -3.84 5.50
CA GLN A 58 4.04 -5.30 5.46
C GLN A 58 3.92 -5.89 6.87
N VAL A 59 4.70 -5.41 7.82
CA VAL A 59 4.62 -5.80 9.23
C VAL A 59 3.29 -5.35 9.83
N ALA A 60 2.90 -4.08 9.62
CA ALA A 60 1.63 -3.52 10.06
C ALA A 60 0.42 -4.26 9.46
N ALA A 61 0.53 -4.73 8.21
CA ALA A 61 -0.49 -5.54 7.53
C ALA A 61 -0.53 -7.01 7.98
N CYS A 62 0.33 -7.42 8.91
CA CYS A 62 0.54 -8.83 9.27
C CYS A 62 0.89 -9.73 8.07
N ALA A 63 1.45 -9.16 7.01
CA ALA A 63 1.96 -9.89 5.85
C ALA A 63 3.37 -10.43 6.10
N LEU A 64 4.13 -9.74 6.94
CA LEU A 64 5.47 -10.11 7.37
C LEU A 64 5.52 -10.18 8.91
N ARG A 65 6.06 -11.26 9.45
CA ARG A 65 6.28 -11.40 10.90
C ARG A 65 7.59 -10.71 11.28
N ALA A 66 7.55 -9.85 12.31
CA ALA A 66 8.76 -9.30 12.91
C ALA A 66 9.61 -10.43 13.52
N ARG A 67 10.93 -10.26 13.48
CA ARG A 67 11.86 -11.17 14.17
C ARG A 67 11.84 -10.91 15.66
N ASP A 68 11.92 -9.65 16.04
CA ASP A 68 11.93 -9.19 17.43
C ASP A 68 10.89 -8.10 17.61
N GLY A 69 10.41 -7.90 18.81
CA GLY A 69 9.35 -6.94 19.13
C GLY A 69 7.94 -7.48 18.90
N ARG A 70 6.94 -6.60 18.99
CA ARG A 70 5.52 -6.96 18.87
C ARG A 70 4.77 -5.96 18.00
N VAL A 71 3.73 -6.45 17.34
CA VAL A 71 2.75 -5.65 16.59
C VAL A 71 1.41 -5.84 17.26
N LEU A 72 0.77 -4.75 17.66
CA LEU A 72 -0.55 -4.77 18.25
C LEU A 72 -1.55 -4.01 17.37
N LEU A 73 -2.71 -4.60 17.15
CA LEU A 73 -3.84 -4.01 16.42
C LEU A 73 -5.05 -3.99 17.36
N ASP A 74 -5.53 -2.81 17.74
CA ASP A 74 -6.50 -2.62 18.83
C ASP A 74 -6.05 -3.32 20.14
N GLY A 75 -4.74 -3.31 20.43
CA GLY A 75 -4.15 -3.96 21.61
C GLY A 75 -3.98 -5.47 21.51
N GLU A 76 -4.39 -6.11 20.40
CA GLU A 76 -4.30 -7.55 20.16
C GLU A 76 -3.07 -7.89 19.31
N ASP A 77 -2.26 -8.86 19.73
CA ASP A 77 -1.14 -9.38 18.93
C ASP A 77 -1.64 -10.43 17.93
N PRO A 78 -1.65 -10.12 16.61
CA PRO A 78 -2.14 -11.06 15.61
C PRO A 78 -1.32 -12.37 15.52
N TRP A 79 -0.07 -12.32 15.95
CA TRP A 79 0.82 -13.48 15.89
C TRP A 79 0.66 -14.43 17.10
N ALA A 80 0.02 -13.96 18.18
CA ALA A 80 -0.39 -14.79 19.30
C ALA A 80 -1.71 -15.55 19.01
N LEU A 81 -2.47 -15.13 17.98
CA LEU A 81 -3.74 -15.73 17.62
C LEU A 81 -3.56 -17.02 16.79
N ASP A 82 -4.58 -17.87 16.84
CA ASP A 82 -4.75 -18.98 15.92
C ASP A 82 -4.97 -18.51 14.46
N ALA A 83 -5.03 -19.44 13.51
CA ALA A 83 -5.22 -19.13 12.10
C ALA A 83 -6.56 -18.39 11.82
N ARG A 84 -7.63 -18.71 12.57
CA ARG A 84 -8.93 -18.05 12.45
C ARG A 84 -8.90 -16.64 12.98
N GLY A 85 -8.34 -16.42 14.17
CA GLY A 85 -8.16 -15.11 14.78
C GLY A 85 -7.34 -14.19 13.89
N ARG A 86 -6.20 -14.67 13.42
CA ARG A 86 -5.33 -13.92 12.50
C ARG A 86 -6.02 -13.57 11.18
N ARG A 87 -6.81 -14.50 10.61
CA ARG A 87 -7.62 -14.22 9.40
C ARG A 87 -8.66 -13.12 9.66
N ARG A 88 -9.31 -13.13 10.84
CA ARG A 88 -10.28 -12.09 11.24
C ARG A 88 -9.60 -10.72 11.34
N VAL A 89 -8.44 -10.64 11.99
CA VAL A 89 -7.67 -9.39 12.07
C VAL A 89 -7.28 -8.90 10.70
N ARG A 90 -6.70 -9.76 9.84
CA ARG A 90 -6.33 -9.41 8.47
C ARG A 90 -7.52 -8.93 7.62
N GLY A 91 -8.73 -9.44 7.86
CA GLY A 91 -9.95 -8.99 7.19
C GLY A 91 -10.34 -7.53 7.51
N ARG A 92 -9.76 -6.95 8.58
CA ARG A 92 -9.94 -5.55 9.00
C ARG A 92 -8.85 -4.62 8.47
N LEU A 93 -7.88 -5.16 7.70
CA LEU A 93 -6.76 -4.45 7.12
C LEU A 93 -6.89 -4.42 5.60
N PHE A 94 -6.39 -3.36 5.00
CA PHE A 94 -6.19 -3.28 3.56
C PHE A 94 -4.76 -2.81 3.30
N LEU A 95 -4.01 -3.59 2.53
CA LEU A 95 -2.69 -3.22 2.03
C LEU A 95 -2.77 -3.02 0.52
N ALA A 96 -2.48 -1.81 0.05
CA ALA A 96 -2.21 -1.53 -1.35
C ALA A 96 -0.69 -1.53 -1.55
N PRO A 97 -0.10 -2.59 -2.11
CA PRO A 97 1.34 -2.63 -2.38
C PRO A 97 1.69 -1.72 -3.56
N GLN A 98 2.96 -1.34 -3.66
CA GLN A 98 3.50 -0.50 -4.73
C GLN A 98 3.14 -1.02 -6.13
N VAL A 99 3.23 -2.33 -6.34
CA VAL A 99 2.78 -2.99 -7.58
C VAL A 99 1.45 -3.70 -7.29
N PRO A 100 0.33 -3.22 -7.85
CA PRO A 100 -0.97 -3.83 -7.61
C PRO A 100 -1.04 -5.28 -8.07
N PRO A 101 -1.40 -6.24 -7.18
CA PRO A 101 -1.51 -7.65 -7.53
C PRO A 101 -2.83 -7.93 -8.26
N LEU A 102 -2.96 -7.39 -9.46
CA LEU A 102 -4.14 -7.54 -10.30
C LEU A 102 -3.87 -8.58 -11.39
N PRO A 103 -4.62 -9.71 -11.42
CA PRO A 103 -4.45 -10.73 -12.46
C PRO A 103 -4.70 -10.16 -13.86
N PRO A 104 -3.78 -10.34 -14.84
CA PRO A 104 -3.87 -9.67 -16.14
C PRO A 104 -5.15 -9.96 -16.91
N ARG A 105 -5.64 -11.20 -16.87
CA ARG A 105 -6.83 -11.66 -17.60
C ARG A 105 -8.15 -11.34 -16.89
N GLN A 106 -8.11 -10.82 -15.66
CA GLN A 106 -9.30 -10.48 -14.89
C GLN A 106 -9.96 -9.21 -15.43
N ARG A 107 -11.28 -9.11 -15.32
CA ARG A 107 -12.01 -7.87 -15.58
C ARG A 107 -11.83 -6.88 -14.43
N VAL A 108 -11.80 -5.60 -14.73
CA VAL A 108 -11.66 -4.52 -13.75
C VAL A 108 -12.76 -4.57 -12.69
N VAL A 109 -14.02 -4.82 -13.07
CA VAL A 109 -15.14 -4.98 -12.14
C VAL A 109 -14.85 -6.05 -11.09
N THR A 110 -14.34 -7.21 -11.51
CA THR A 110 -14.02 -8.32 -10.59
C THR A 110 -12.82 -7.96 -9.70
N ALA A 111 -11.81 -7.29 -10.26
CA ALA A 111 -10.64 -6.84 -9.50
C ALA A 111 -11.02 -5.85 -8.39
N VAL A 112 -11.93 -4.91 -8.66
CA VAL A 112 -12.41 -3.93 -7.67
C VAL A 112 -13.30 -4.60 -6.63
N LEU A 113 -14.25 -5.45 -7.05
CA LEU A 113 -15.14 -6.19 -6.15
C LEU A 113 -14.41 -7.16 -5.22
N ALA A 114 -13.19 -7.59 -5.57
CA ALA A 114 -12.34 -8.39 -4.68
C ALA A 114 -12.01 -7.68 -3.34
N GLY A 115 -12.20 -6.36 -3.25
CA GLY A 115 -12.14 -5.61 -1.99
C GLY A 115 -13.15 -6.10 -0.94
N ARG A 116 -14.27 -6.70 -1.36
CA ARG A 116 -15.31 -7.22 -0.46
C ARG A 116 -15.07 -8.63 0.05
N LEU A 117 -14.12 -9.37 -0.56
CA LEU A 117 -13.84 -10.77 -0.22
C LEU A 117 -13.64 -11.03 1.28
N PRO A 118 -12.97 -10.15 2.06
CA PRO A 118 -12.81 -10.36 3.49
C PRO A 118 -14.11 -10.44 4.29
N ALA A 119 -15.20 -9.82 3.80
CA ALA A 119 -16.51 -9.81 4.43
C ALA A 119 -17.46 -10.91 3.91
N MET A 120 -17.03 -11.68 2.91
CA MET A 120 -17.87 -12.70 2.26
C MET A 120 -17.62 -14.09 2.83
N SER A 121 -18.68 -14.92 2.80
CA SER A 121 -18.54 -16.37 2.99
C SER A 121 -17.82 -17.00 1.79
N LEU A 122 -17.23 -18.18 1.98
CA LEU A 122 -16.54 -18.89 0.91
C LEU A 122 -17.42 -19.11 -0.32
N ALA A 123 -18.68 -19.54 -0.12
CA ALA A 123 -19.64 -19.74 -1.21
C ALA A 123 -19.95 -18.44 -1.97
N SER A 124 -20.18 -17.32 -1.23
CA SER A 124 -20.37 -16.00 -1.85
C SER A 124 -19.14 -15.53 -2.60
N SER A 125 -17.94 -15.78 -2.06
CA SER A 125 -16.67 -15.40 -2.70
C SER A 125 -16.49 -16.12 -4.02
N LEU A 126 -16.72 -17.45 -4.06
CA LEU A 126 -16.63 -18.23 -5.30
C LEU A 126 -17.68 -17.77 -6.33
N ARG A 127 -18.92 -17.52 -5.92
CA ARG A 127 -19.94 -16.99 -6.80
C ARG A 127 -19.59 -15.61 -7.36
N SER A 128 -19.01 -14.73 -6.55
CA SER A 128 -18.64 -13.36 -6.96
C SER A 128 -17.54 -13.30 -8.02
N LEU A 129 -16.72 -14.36 -8.13
CA LEU A 129 -15.70 -14.48 -9.17
C LEU A 129 -16.32 -14.74 -10.55
N LEU A 130 -17.49 -15.40 -10.59
CA LEU A 130 -18.18 -15.75 -11.83
C LEU A 130 -19.26 -14.71 -12.18
N VAL A 131 -19.98 -14.23 -11.17
CA VAL A 131 -21.08 -13.26 -11.35
C VAL A 131 -20.84 -12.07 -10.41
N PRO A 132 -20.42 -10.90 -10.95
CA PRO A 132 -20.26 -9.69 -10.16
C PRO A 132 -21.58 -9.27 -9.51
N SER A 133 -21.64 -9.21 -8.18
CA SER A 133 -22.89 -9.00 -7.43
C SER A 133 -23.21 -7.51 -7.17
N ASP A 134 -22.26 -6.60 -7.34
CA ASP A 134 -22.44 -5.15 -7.08
C ASP A 134 -21.70 -4.31 -8.12
N ILE A 135 -22.21 -4.34 -9.32
CA ILE A 135 -21.65 -3.57 -10.45
C ILE A 135 -21.76 -2.06 -10.17
N ALA A 136 -22.85 -1.61 -9.54
CA ALA A 136 -23.05 -0.19 -9.21
C ALA A 136 -22.01 0.32 -8.21
N GLY A 137 -21.70 -0.46 -7.15
CA GLY A 137 -20.65 -0.11 -6.20
C GLY A 137 -19.26 -0.08 -6.84
N ALA A 138 -18.95 -1.04 -7.73
CA ALA A 138 -17.69 -1.04 -8.47
C ALA A 138 -17.58 0.17 -9.41
N TYR A 139 -18.66 0.52 -10.12
CA TYR A 139 -18.73 1.70 -10.96
C TYR A 139 -18.47 2.98 -10.16
N ALA A 140 -19.17 3.17 -9.03
CA ALA A 140 -19.00 4.34 -8.16
C ALA A 140 -17.56 4.46 -7.61
N ALA A 141 -16.97 3.33 -7.21
CA ALA A 141 -15.57 3.30 -6.75
C ALA A 141 -14.59 3.71 -7.86
N LEU A 142 -14.79 3.20 -9.09
CA LEU A 142 -13.96 3.57 -10.24
C LEU A 142 -14.19 5.01 -10.68
N ALA A 143 -15.43 5.51 -10.63
CA ALA A 143 -15.77 6.90 -10.95
C ALA A 143 -15.03 7.89 -10.04
N SER A 144 -14.77 7.53 -8.76
CA SER A 144 -13.98 8.35 -7.85
C SER A 144 -12.54 8.57 -8.31
N PHE A 145 -12.05 7.74 -9.24
CA PHE A 145 -10.70 7.77 -9.79
C PHE A 145 -10.67 7.98 -11.32
N ASP A 146 -11.75 8.48 -11.92
CA ASP A 146 -11.89 8.71 -13.37
C ASP A 146 -11.60 7.45 -14.22
N LEU A 147 -12.20 6.32 -13.82
CA LEU A 147 -12.04 5.01 -14.49
C LEU A 147 -13.36 4.27 -14.71
N ALA A 148 -14.50 4.95 -14.59
CA ALA A 148 -15.81 4.31 -14.71
C ALA A 148 -16.01 3.59 -16.05
N GLU A 149 -15.50 4.16 -17.14
CA GLU A 149 -15.56 3.61 -18.50
C GLU A 149 -14.74 2.32 -18.67
N ARG A 150 -13.76 2.07 -17.77
CA ARG A 150 -12.91 0.87 -17.79
C ARG A 150 -13.52 -0.33 -17.08
N LEU A 151 -14.73 -0.20 -16.52
CA LEU A 151 -15.36 -1.19 -15.64
C LEU A 151 -15.32 -2.63 -16.20
N PHE A 152 -15.56 -2.80 -17.49
CA PHE A 152 -15.59 -4.11 -18.13
C PHE A 152 -14.34 -4.47 -18.89
N ASP A 153 -13.34 -3.59 -18.93
CA ASP A 153 -12.06 -3.85 -19.56
C ASP A 153 -11.29 -4.95 -18.81
N ARG A 154 -10.29 -5.51 -19.48
CA ARG A 154 -9.34 -6.44 -18.86
C ARG A 154 -8.19 -5.64 -18.24
N VAL A 155 -7.68 -6.14 -17.13
CA VAL A 155 -6.55 -5.53 -16.41
C VAL A 155 -5.30 -5.39 -17.29
N ASP A 156 -5.04 -6.35 -18.19
CA ASP A 156 -3.89 -6.32 -19.10
C ASP A 156 -3.95 -5.16 -20.13
N ARG A 157 -5.12 -4.58 -20.36
CA ARG A 157 -5.30 -3.42 -21.25
C ARG A 157 -5.09 -2.08 -20.57
N LEU A 158 -4.92 -2.08 -19.24
CA LEU A 158 -4.73 -0.87 -18.46
C LEU A 158 -3.25 -0.46 -18.42
N SER A 159 -3.00 0.84 -18.47
CA SER A 159 -1.70 1.42 -18.14
C SER A 159 -1.29 1.16 -16.69
N GLY A 160 -0.02 1.40 -16.34
CA GLY A 160 0.47 1.28 -14.96
C GLY A 160 -0.32 2.17 -13.99
N GLY A 161 -0.52 3.44 -14.34
CA GLY A 161 -1.29 4.39 -13.53
C GLY A 161 -2.78 4.04 -13.43
N GLU A 162 -3.41 3.48 -14.47
CA GLU A 162 -4.78 2.98 -14.39
C GLU A 162 -4.88 1.77 -13.44
N ARG A 163 -3.94 0.84 -13.50
CA ARG A 163 -3.87 -0.29 -12.55
C ARG A 163 -3.71 0.18 -11.12
N GLN A 164 -2.89 1.21 -10.88
CA GLN A 164 -2.74 1.82 -9.56
C GLN A 164 -4.07 2.38 -9.07
N ARG A 165 -4.78 3.17 -9.87
CA ARG A 165 -6.09 3.72 -9.52
C ARG A 165 -7.17 2.64 -9.30
N VAL A 166 -7.14 1.53 -10.06
CA VAL A 166 -8.01 0.35 -9.83
C VAL A 166 -7.73 -0.27 -8.45
N SER A 167 -6.46 -0.35 -8.04
CA SER A 167 -6.08 -0.83 -6.70
C SER A 167 -6.63 0.08 -5.59
N LEU A 168 -6.57 1.40 -5.79
CA LEU A 168 -7.16 2.36 -4.84
C LEU A 168 -8.70 2.29 -4.83
N ALA A 169 -9.34 2.12 -5.99
CA ALA A 169 -10.79 1.90 -6.06
C ALA A 169 -11.22 0.63 -5.31
N ARG A 170 -10.42 -0.42 -5.34
CA ARG A 170 -10.62 -1.64 -4.55
C ARG A 170 -10.64 -1.36 -3.05
N ALA A 171 -9.81 -0.42 -2.55
CA ALA A 171 -9.80 -0.01 -1.16
C ALA A 171 -11.17 0.56 -0.72
N LEU A 172 -11.86 1.26 -1.62
CA LEU A 172 -13.17 1.85 -1.32
C LEU A 172 -14.27 0.79 -1.10
N LEU A 173 -14.09 -0.44 -1.54
CA LEU A 173 -15.05 -1.53 -1.35
C LEU A 173 -14.68 -2.47 -0.19
N THR A 174 -13.52 -2.27 0.43
CA THR A 174 -13.11 -3.11 1.57
C THR A 174 -13.83 -2.71 2.86
N PRO A 175 -14.13 -3.66 3.75
CA PRO A 175 -14.58 -3.39 5.12
C PRO A 175 -13.44 -2.99 6.07
N ALA A 176 -12.23 -2.82 5.54
CA ALA A 176 -11.05 -2.56 6.33
C ALA A 176 -11.14 -1.25 7.11
N ARG A 177 -10.60 -1.27 8.33
CA ARG A 177 -10.55 -0.16 9.29
C ARG A 177 -9.15 0.45 9.42
N LEU A 178 -8.14 -0.22 8.86
CA LEU A 178 -6.78 0.29 8.68
C LEU A 178 -6.38 0.13 7.21
N TRP A 179 -6.08 1.23 6.58
CA TRP A 179 -5.62 1.29 5.20
C TRP A 179 -4.14 1.62 5.16
N LEU A 180 -3.38 0.72 4.56
CA LEU A 180 -1.93 0.80 4.41
C LEU A 180 -1.62 0.95 2.92
N LEU A 181 -1.09 2.07 2.51
CA LEU A 181 -0.82 2.39 1.11
C LEU A 181 0.69 2.50 0.89
N ASP A 182 1.24 1.61 0.07
CA ASP A 182 2.65 1.61 -0.27
C ASP A 182 2.86 2.28 -1.62
N GLU A 183 3.40 3.49 -1.61
CA GLU A 183 3.63 4.33 -2.78
C GLU A 183 2.40 4.42 -3.71
N PRO A 184 1.22 4.84 -3.19
CA PRO A 184 -0.05 4.75 -3.90
C PRO A 184 -0.14 5.62 -5.14
N LEU A 185 0.83 6.52 -5.35
CA LEU A 185 0.84 7.52 -6.42
C LEU A 185 1.84 7.19 -7.53
N SER A 186 2.55 6.06 -7.41
CA SER A 186 3.53 5.63 -8.40
C SER A 186 2.90 5.50 -9.79
N GLY A 187 3.55 6.09 -10.80
CA GLY A 187 3.08 6.05 -12.19
C GLY A 187 1.88 6.95 -12.49
N LEU A 188 1.49 7.85 -11.58
CA LEU A 188 0.48 8.89 -11.81
C LEU A 188 1.17 10.23 -12.10
N ASP A 189 0.56 11.01 -12.99
CA ASP A 189 0.90 12.42 -13.14
C ASP A 189 0.50 13.22 -11.88
N PRO A 190 1.11 14.39 -11.64
CA PRO A 190 0.90 15.14 -10.40
C PRO A 190 -0.56 15.47 -10.10
N VAL A 191 -1.36 15.80 -11.12
CA VAL A 191 -2.77 16.18 -10.95
C VAL A 191 -3.60 14.97 -10.50
N ARG A 192 -3.43 13.83 -11.18
CA ARG A 192 -4.11 12.59 -10.80
C ARG A 192 -3.64 12.05 -9.46
N ALA A 193 -2.35 12.20 -9.14
CA ALA A 193 -1.78 11.82 -7.86
C ALA A 193 -2.44 12.59 -6.71
N ALA A 194 -2.50 13.93 -6.80
CA ALA A 194 -3.14 14.77 -5.78
C ALA A 194 -4.61 14.42 -5.59
N ARG A 195 -5.36 14.23 -6.72
CA ARG A 195 -6.76 13.83 -6.67
C ARG A 195 -6.96 12.46 -6.04
N ALA A 196 -6.16 11.46 -6.43
CA ALA A 196 -6.27 10.12 -5.88
C ALA A 196 -6.01 10.10 -4.36
N LEU A 197 -5.02 10.84 -3.90
CA LEU A 197 -4.71 10.96 -2.48
C LEU A 197 -5.81 11.67 -1.70
N GLN A 198 -6.37 12.74 -2.27
CA GLN A 198 -7.52 13.45 -1.69
C GLN A 198 -8.73 12.52 -1.54
N VAL A 199 -9.09 11.75 -2.58
CA VAL A 199 -10.18 10.77 -2.53
C VAL A 199 -9.94 9.75 -1.42
N MET A 200 -8.73 9.18 -1.33
CA MET A 200 -8.41 8.20 -0.29
C MET A 200 -8.55 8.78 1.11
N ARG A 201 -8.03 10.00 1.33
CA ARG A 201 -8.12 10.68 2.62
C ARG A 201 -9.57 10.98 3.01
N GLU A 202 -10.36 11.56 2.10
CA GLU A 202 -11.77 11.87 2.37
C GLU A 202 -12.58 10.60 2.67
N GLN A 203 -12.36 9.53 1.92
CA GLN A 203 -13.06 8.28 2.14
C GLN A 203 -12.64 7.59 3.45
N ALA A 204 -11.36 7.65 3.82
CA ALA A 204 -10.89 7.17 5.11
C ALA A 204 -11.52 7.98 6.25
N GLN A 205 -11.54 9.31 6.15
CA GLN A 205 -12.14 10.21 7.13
C GLN A 205 -13.63 9.96 7.31
N ARG A 206 -14.40 9.85 6.21
CA ARG A 206 -15.86 9.56 6.25
C ARG A 206 -16.18 8.25 6.94
N ARG A 207 -15.27 7.27 6.86
CA ARG A 207 -15.42 5.94 7.48
C ARG A 207 -14.79 5.84 8.86
N GLY A 208 -14.14 6.90 9.33
CA GLY A 208 -13.35 6.86 10.56
C GLY A 208 -12.18 5.86 10.47
N ALA A 209 -11.72 5.48 9.28
CA ALA A 209 -10.65 4.52 9.09
C ALA A 209 -9.29 5.17 9.36
N THR A 210 -8.36 4.41 9.94
CA THR A 210 -6.96 4.78 10.07
C THR A 210 -6.28 4.66 8.71
N LEU A 211 -5.50 5.66 8.31
CA LEU A 211 -4.81 5.71 7.01
C LEU A 211 -3.31 5.91 7.19
N VAL A 212 -2.51 5.00 6.68
CA VAL A 212 -1.05 5.10 6.67
C VAL A 212 -0.55 4.98 5.25
N ALA A 213 0.18 5.97 4.75
CA ALA A 213 0.71 5.97 3.39
C ALA A 213 2.23 6.15 3.38
N ALA A 214 2.96 5.20 2.81
CA ALA A 214 4.36 5.38 2.47
C ALA A 214 4.47 6.23 1.20
N MET A 215 5.22 7.32 1.27
CA MET A 215 5.31 8.30 0.20
C MET A 215 6.76 8.67 -0.10
N HIS A 216 7.05 8.93 -1.39
CA HIS A 216 8.32 9.51 -1.82
C HIS A 216 8.27 11.05 -1.92
N GLN A 217 7.11 11.59 -2.28
CA GLN A 217 6.90 13.03 -2.46
C GLN A 217 6.63 13.66 -1.10
N VAL A 218 7.68 14.24 -0.50
CA VAL A 218 7.64 14.79 0.87
C VAL A 218 6.70 15.99 0.95
N GLU A 219 6.76 16.88 -0.04
CA GLU A 219 5.95 18.08 -0.11
C GLU A 219 4.45 17.70 -0.07
N MET A 220 4.05 16.76 -0.91
CA MET A 220 2.66 16.26 -0.95
C MET A 220 2.27 15.56 0.37
N ALA A 221 3.21 14.86 1.02
CA ALA A 221 2.96 14.23 2.32
C ALA A 221 2.68 15.29 3.40
N LEU A 222 3.50 16.36 3.45
CA LEU A 222 3.34 17.45 4.42
C LEU A 222 2.04 18.26 4.19
N GLU A 223 1.64 18.46 2.94
CA GLU A 223 0.41 19.17 2.59
C GLU A 223 -0.86 18.35 2.89
N THR A 224 -0.76 17.02 2.78
CA THR A 224 -1.94 16.18 2.81
C THR A 224 -2.19 15.53 4.17
N PHE A 225 -1.14 15.13 4.88
CA PHE A 225 -1.26 14.38 6.14
C PHE A 225 -1.01 15.26 7.36
N PRO A 226 -1.80 15.11 8.43
CA PRO A 226 -1.61 15.89 9.66
C PRO A 226 -0.34 15.49 10.45
N ARG A 227 0.16 14.24 10.27
CA ARG A 227 1.35 13.71 10.93
C ARG A 227 2.27 13.01 9.95
N VAL A 228 3.56 13.22 10.12
CA VAL A 228 4.60 12.62 9.28
C VAL A 228 5.59 11.86 10.15
N VAL A 229 5.87 10.62 9.78
CA VAL A 229 6.87 9.76 10.38
C VAL A 229 8.01 9.56 9.37
N GLY A 230 9.20 9.97 9.74
CA GLY A 230 10.41 9.83 8.93
C GLY A 230 11.15 8.54 9.28
N LEU A 231 11.36 7.70 8.28
CA LEU A 231 12.11 6.45 8.41
C LEU A 231 13.44 6.59 7.69
N ARG A 232 14.53 6.27 8.38
CA ARG A 232 15.86 6.20 7.82
C ARG A 232 16.60 4.99 8.35
N ASP A 233 17.19 4.22 7.45
CA ASP A 233 18.02 3.09 7.82
C ASP A 233 17.29 2.04 8.71
N GLY A 234 15.99 1.88 8.51
CA GLY A 234 15.17 0.96 9.29
C GLY A 234 14.73 1.48 10.65
N ALA A 235 15.08 2.71 11.03
CA ALA A 235 14.69 3.31 12.29
C ALA A 235 13.83 4.56 12.08
N VAL A 236 12.91 4.83 13.02
CA VAL A 236 12.14 6.09 13.08
C VAL A 236 13.09 7.18 13.58
N CYS A 237 13.27 8.23 12.79
CA CYS A 237 14.13 9.37 13.13
C CYS A 237 13.38 10.71 13.16
N LEU A 238 12.11 10.71 12.74
CA LEU A 238 11.20 11.85 12.81
C LEU A 238 9.79 11.32 13.10
N ASP A 239 9.09 11.93 14.01
CA ASP A 239 7.67 11.71 14.27
C ASP A 239 7.07 13.01 14.78
N SER A 240 6.29 13.68 13.92
CA SER A 240 5.86 15.05 14.20
C SER A 240 4.58 15.42 13.43
N PRO A 241 3.77 16.35 13.96
CA PRO A 241 2.78 17.03 13.16
C PRO A 241 3.41 17.64 11.90
N ALA A 242 2.76 17.51 10.74
CA ALA A 242 3.31 18.00 9.47
C ALA A 242 3.69 19.48 9.51
N SER A 243 2.89 20.31 10.23
CA SER A 243 3.12 21.75 10.41
C SER A 243 4.38 22.08 11.22
N GLN A 244 4.96 21.12 11.94
CA GLN A 244 6.14 21.30 12.78
C GLN A 244 7.41 20.69 12.18
N VAL A 245 7.30 20.06 11.01
CA VAL A 245 8.45 19.47 10.33
C VAL A 245 9.34 20.58 9.75
N SER A 246 10.53 20.74 10.31
CA SER A 246 11.46 21.76 9.84
C SER A 246 12.25 21.29 8.59
N PRO A 247 12.70 22.24 7.73
CA PRO A 247 13.60 21.90 6.62
C PRO A 247 14.88 21.19 7.05
N GLU A 248 15.35 21.46 8.27
CA GLU A 248 16.54 20.79 8.82
C GLU A 248 16.26 19.34 9.18
N ALA A 249 15.08 19.03 9.75
CA ALA A 249 14.67 17.67 10.03
C ALA A 249 14.60 16.86 8.73
N LEU A 250 14.06 17.43 7.65
CA LEU A 250 14.04 16.80 6.34
C LEU A 250 15.46 16.61 5.77
N ARG A 251 16.31 17.61 5.84
CA ARG A 251 17.72 17.47 5.43
C ARG A 251 18.44 16.35 6.17
N ARG A 252 18.20 16.20 7.47
CA ARG A 252 18.76 15.10 8.28
C ARG A 252 18.19 13.75 7.86
N LEU A 253 16.89 13.67 7.56
CA LEU A 253 16.23 12.45 7.09
C LEU A 253 16.86 11.94 5.79
N TYR A 254 17.17 12.85 4.85
CA TYR A 254 17.73 12.53 3.53
C TYR A 254 19.25 12.73 3.44
N ALA A 255 19.94 13.09 4.53
CA ALA A 255 21.39 13.21 4.54
C ALA A 255 22.05 11.85 4.21
N HIS A 256 23.09 11.87 3.37
CA HIS A 256 23.84 10.69 2.92
C HIS A 256 23.12 9.77 1.90
N VAL A 257 22.06 10.22 1.27
CA VAL A 257 21.66 9.61 -0.01
C VAL A 257 22.64 10.15 -1.05
N PRO A 258 23.51 9.32 -1.67
CA PRO A 258 24.30 9.77 -2.82
C PRO A 258 23.32 10.34 -3.85
N PRO A 259 23.63 11.44 -4.55
CA PRO A 259 22.80 11.88 -5.65
C PRO A 259 22.57 10.66 -6.53
N ALA A 260 21.29 10.37 -6.80
CA ALA A 260 20.92 9.21 -7.59
C ALA A 260 21.84 9.21 -8.81
N GLN A 261 22.63 8.16 -8.96
CA GLN A 261 23.24 7.88 -10.24
C GLN A 261 22.05 7.84 -11.20
N GLN A 262 21.98 8.83 -12.07
CA GLN A 262 21.08 8.77 -13.22
C GLN A 262 21.33 7.39 -13.81
N PRO A 263 20.29 6.59 -14.12
CA PRO A 263 20.50 5.33 -14.81
C PRO A 263 21.36 5.71 -16.02
N ASP A 264 22.60 5.22 -16.07
CA ASP A 264 23.39 5.29 -17.27
C ASP A 264 22.48 4.83 -18.39
N GLU A 265 22.33 5.65 -19.42
CA GLU A 265 21.66 5.24 -20.64
C GLU A 265 22.27 3.90 -21.02
N VAL A 266 21.50 2.83 -20.80
CA VAL A 266 21.89 1.51 -21.31
C VAL A 266 22.07 1.70 -22.79
N PRO A 267 23.30 1.55 -23.35
CA PRO A 267 23.50 1.66 -24.77
C PRO A 267 22.50 0.68 -25.42
N ALA A 268 21.67 1.19 -26.31
CA ALA A 268 20.73 0.37 -27.04
C ALA A 268 21.52 -0.76 -27.70
N GLU A 269 21.40 -1.98 -27.19
CA GLU A 269 21.89 -3.15 -27.89
C GLU A 269 21.26 -3.12 -29.31
N PRO A 270 22.07 -3.24 -30.35
CA PRO A 270 21.53 -3.31 -31.70
C PRO A 270 20.57 -4.49 -31.75
N ALA A 271 19.34 -4.22 -32.21
CA ALA A 271 18.30 -5.21 -32.34
C ALA A 271 18.87 -6.45 -33.06
N ALA A 272 18.92 -7.58 -32.34
CA ALA A 272 19.28 -8.86 -32.93
C ALA A 272 18.23 -9.16 -34.03
N GLU A 273 18.70 -9.32 -35.27
CA GLU A 273 17.85 -9.78 -36.38
C GLU A 273 17.18 -11.09 -35.99
N PRO A 274 15.88 -11.26 -36.23
CA PRO A 274 15.19 -12.50 -35.92
C PRO A 274 15.75 -13.61 -36.83
N ALA A 275 16.27 -14.66 -36.19
CA ALA A 275 16.71 -15.85 -36.92
C ALA A 275 15.55 -16.44 -37.75
N PRO A 276 15.80 -16.93 -38.99
CA PRO A 276 14.76 -17.46 -39.84
C PRO A 276 14.16 -18.74 -39.22
N VAL A 277 12.84 -18.70 -39.01
CA VAL A 277 12.07 -19.88 -38.56
C VAL A 277 12.04 -20.88 -39.69
N ALA A 278 12.82 -21.95 -39.52
CA ALA A 278 12.73 -23.11 -40.44
C ALA A 278 11.37 -23.81 -40.19
N MET A 279 10.47 -23.70 -41.16
CA MET A 279 9.25 -24.52 -41.24
C MET A 279 9.65 -25.98 -41.44
N LEU A 280 9.54 -26.81 -40.44
CA LEU A 280 9.53 -28.27 -40.58
C LEU A 280 8.07 -28.73 -40.58
N TRP A 281 7.51 -28.86 -41.79
CA TRP A 281 6.38 -29.74 -42.06
C TRP A 281 6.92 -31.12 -42.36
N ARG A 282 6.67 -32.07 -41.45
CA ARG A 282 6.39 -33.49 -41.78
C ARG A 282 5.58 -34.11 -40.66
#